data_ffeceb37240ec1e0f1d9164ce5ac11d5
#
_entry.id   ffeceb37240ec1e0f1d9164ce5ac11d5
#
_cell.length_a   1.000
_cell.length_b   1.000
_cell.length_c   1.000
_cell.angle_alpha   90.00
_cell.angle_beta   90.00
_cell.angle_gamma   90.00
#
_symmetry.space_group_name_H-M   'P 1'
#
loop_
_entity.id
_entity.type
_entity.pdbx_description
1 polymer ?
#
loop_
_entity_poly.entity_id
_entity_poly.type
_entity_poly.pdbx_seq_one_letter_code
_entity_poly.pdbx_strand_id
1 'polypeptide(L)'
;SEMCIRDRVETGKLQLSPKITKPIELINYAINATRMLAERFGCNIEVDYPEEKMPKLFIDSEKIAWVVTNLLSNAIHYSKENSRIIVGAKKREGWLDIYVQDFGKGIDPRYHRSIFERYFRVPGTKVQGSGLGLSISKDFVEAHGGTLSVESELGKGSRFILRLKS
;
A
#
# COMPACT_ATOMS: atom_id res chain seq x y z
N SER A 1 -8.32 16.06 -5.09
CA SER A 1 -7.80 15.29 -6.22
C SER A 1 -6.34 14.90 -6.01
N GLU A 2 -5.88 13.91 -6.73
CA GLU A 2 -4.47 13.48 -6.67
C GLU A 2 -3.51 14.62 -6.99
N MET A 3 -3.86 15.49 -7.92
CA MET A 3 -3.03 16.61 -8.30
C MET A 3 -2.85 17.61 -7.15
N CYS A 4 -3.91 17.92 -6.42
CA CYS A 4 -3.81 18.82 -5.26
C CYS A 4 -2.97 18.20 -4.14
N ILE A 5 -3.13 16.90 -3.89
CA ILE A 5 -2.32 16.18 -2.92
C ILE A 5 -0.86 16.20 -3.33
N ARG A 6 -0.58 15.94 -4.60
CA ARG A 6 0.78 15.91 -5.14
C ARG A 6 1.45 17.27 -5.03
N ASP A 7 0.74 18.35 -5.37
CA ASP A 7 1.27 19.70 -5.26
C ASP A 7 1.68 20.02 -3.82
N ARG A 8 0.87 19.63 -2.84
CA ARG A 8 1.18 19.83 -1.41
C ARG A 8 2.46 19.11 -1.02
N VAL A 9 2.64 17.88 -1.46
CA VAL A 9 3.84 17.09 -1.16
C VAL A 9 5.06 17.72 -1.82
N GLU A 10 4.96 18.10 -3.09
CA GLU A 10 6.06 18.71 -3.83
C GLU A 10 6.52 20.04 -3.24
N THR A 11 5.61 20.82 -2.70
CA THR A 11 5.94 22.11 -2.09
C THR A 11 6.38 21.99 -0.63
N GLY A 12 6.41 20.77 -0.08
CA GLY A 12 6.74 20.56 1.32
C GLY A 12 5.68 21.03 2.29
N LYS A 13 4.48 21.32 1.79
CA LYS A 13 3.37 21.85 2.60
C LYS A 13 2.39 20.77 3.05
N LEU A 14 2.80 19.50 2.99
CA LEU A 14 1.94 18.41 3.46
C LEU A 14 1.78 18.50 4.97
N GLN A 15 0.55 18.75 5.40
CA GLN A 15 0.23 18.78 6.81
C GLN A 15 -0.50 17.51 7.19
N LEU A 16 -0.05 16.90 8.28
CA LEU A 16 -0.69 15.71 8.83
C LEU A 16 -1.65 16.09 9.94
N SER A 17 -2.73 15.34 10.04
CA SER A 17 -3.69 15.44 11.15
C SER A 17 -3.64 14.12 11.93
N PRO A 18 -2.58 13.90 12.73
CA PRO A 18 -2.39 12.62 13.39
C PRO A 18 -3.37 12.41 14.54
N LYS A 19 -3.77 11.16 14.71
CA LYS A 19 -4.58 10.72 15.84
C LYS A 19 -4.25 9.29 16.20
N ILE A 20 -4.61 8.89 17.40
CA ILE A 20 -4.41 7.51 17.85
C ILE A 20 -5.29 6.59 17.00
N THR A 21 -4.66 5.64 16.32
CA THR A 21 -5.31 4.80 15.32
C THR A 21 -4.98 3.33 15.55
N LYS A 22 -5.99 2.48 15.45
CA LYS A 22 -5.79 1.02 15.51
C LYS A 22 -5.49 0.51 14.09
N PRO A 23 -4.38 -0.21 13.89
CA PRO A 23 -4.03 -0.72 12.55
C PRO A 23 -5.12 -1.57 11.91
N ILE A 24 -5.87 -2.35 12.70
CA ILE A 24 -6.97 -3.17 12.19
C ILE A 24 -8.02 -2.31 11.48
N GLU A 25 -8.30 -1.11 11.99
CA GLU A 25 -9.28 -0.21 11.39
C GLU A 25 -8.84 0.24 9.99
N LEU A 26 -7.54 0.50 9.81
CA LEU A 26 -6.98 0.88 8.50
C LEU A 26 -7.15 -0.27 7.50
N ILE A 27 -6.82 -1.47 7.93
CA ILE A 27 -6.89 -2.67 7.08
C ILE A 27 -8.34 -2.98 6.72
N ASN A 28 -9.24 -2.93 7.68
CA ASN A 28 -10.67 -3.17 7.43
C ASN A 28 -11.25 -2.11 6.48
N TYR A 29 -10.87 -0.86 6.65
CA TYR A 29 -11.29 0.20 5.74
C TYR A 29 -10.86 -0.09 4.30
N ALA A 30 -9.59 -0.47 4.12
CA ALA A 30 -9.04 -0.76 2.80
C ALA A 30 -9.73 -1.96 2.15
N ILE A 31 -9.99 -3.02 2.92
CA ILE A 31 -10.69 -4.20 2.44
C ILE A 31 -12.10 -3.83 1.99
N ASN A 32 -12.84 -3.07 2.81
CA ASN A 32 -14.19 -2.65 2.47
C ASN A 32 -14.20 -1.74 1.23
N ALA A 33 -13.25 -0.82 1.12
CA ALA A 33 -13.15 0.10 -0.01
C ALA A 33 -12.85 -0.61 -1.33
N THR A 34 -12.21 -1.76 -1.28
CA THR A 34 -11.81 -2.51 -2.48
C THR A 34 -12.63 -3.78 -2.71
N ARG A 35 -13.66 -4.01 -1.89
CA ARG A 35 -14.45 -5.26 -1.95
C ARG A 35 -15.07 -5.51 -3.32
N MET A 36 -15.71 -4.50 -3.90
CA MET A 36 -16.33 -4.64 -5.22
C MET A 36 -15.30 -4.90 -6.30
N LEU A 37 -14.15 -4.24 -6.21
CA LEU A 37 -13.06 -4.44 -7.15
C LEU A 37 -12.52 -5.88 -7.05
N ALA A 38 -12.32 -6.37 -5.83
CA ALA A 38 -11.86 -7.73 -5.60
C ALA A 38 -12.83 -8.77 -6.17
N GLU A 39 -14.13 -8.58 -5.93
CA GLU A 39 -15.16 -9.45 -6.49
C GLU A 39 -15.15 -9.47 -8.02
N ARG A 40 -14.98 -8.30 -8.62
CA ARG A 40 -14.94 -8.15 -10.07
C ARG A 40 -13.81 -8.95 -10.70
N PHE A 41 -12.64 -8.99 -10.06
CA PHE A 41 -11.48 -9.73 -10.53
C PHE A 41 -11.37 -11.14 -9.94
N GLY A 42 -12.33 -11.54 -9.11
CA GLY A 42 -12.32 -12.86 -8.49
C GLY A 42 -11.22 -13.07 -7.46
N CYS A 43 -10.66 -11.98 -6.92
CA CYS A 43 -9.60 -12.07 -5.92
C CYS A 43 -10.17 -12.32 -4.53
N ASN A 44 -9.56 -13.23 -3.79
CA ASN A 44 -9.91 -13.51 -2.40
C ASN A 44 -8.91 -12.81 -1.48
N ILE A 45 -9.39 -11.91 -0.65
CA ILE A 45 -8.55 -11.16 0.28
C ILE A 45 -8.50 -11.89 1.62
N GLU A 46 -7.30 -12.26 2.04
CA GLU A 46 -7.05 -12.93 3.31
C GLU A 46 -6.29 -11.98 4.23
N VAL A 47 -6.53 -12.08 5.54
CA VAL A 47 -5.80 -11.28 6.52
C VAL A 47 -4.81 -12.14 7.27
N ASP A 48 -3.66 -11.54 7.63
CA ASP A 48 -2.60 -12.19 8.39
C ASP A 48 -2.17 -11.27 9.51
N TYR A 49 -2.78 -11.45 10.69
CA TYR A 49 -2.48 -10.63 11.85
C TYR A 49 -1.52 -11.35 12.79
N PRO A 50 -0.63 -10.60 13.48
CA PRO A 50 0.24 -11.21 14.47
C PRO A 50 -0.58 -11.74 15.64
N GLU A 51 -0.08 -12.78 16.30
CA GLU A 51 -0.72 -13.33 17.52
C GLU A 51 -0.72 -12.30 18.64
N GLU A 52 0.33 -11.48 18.70
CA GLU A 52 0.45 -10.42 19.67
C GLU A 52 -0.49 -9.25 19.34
N LYS A 53 -0.94 -8.55 20.38
CA LYS A 53 -1.74 -7.36 20.18
C LYS A 53 -0.94 -6.29 19.43
N MET A 54 -1.52 -5.75 18.37
CA MET A 54 -0.89 -4.69 17.62
C MET A 54 -0.92 -3.36 18.38
N PRO A 55 0.17 -2.57 18.29
CA PRO A 55 0.21 -1.26 18.94
C PRO A 55 -0.75 -0.29 18.25
N LYS A 56 -1.25 0.67 19.02
CA LYS A 56 -1.94 1.82 18.44
C LYS A 56 -0.88 2.76 17.87
N LEU A 57 -1.19 3.36 16.74
CA LEU A 57 -0.27 4.27 16.05
C LEU A 57 -0.77 5.70 16.15
N PHE A 58 0.14 6.65 16.25
CA PHE A 58 -0.19 8.07 16.19
C PHE A 58 0.11 8.57 14.77
N ILE A 59 -0.90 8.56 13.92
CA ILE A 59 -0.76 8.79 12.48
C ILE A 59 -1.98 9.51 11.92
N ASP A 60 -1.81 10.08 10.74
CA ASP A 60 -2.94 10.61 9.97
C ASP A 60 -3.69 9.41 9.37
N SER A 61 -4.77 9.01 10.05
CA SER A 61 -5.49 7.79 9.69
C SER A 61 -6.10 7.84 8.29
N GLU A 62 -6.54 9.00 7.83
CA GLU A 62 -7.12 9.13 6.48
C GLU A 62 -6.07 8.93 5.41
N LYS A 63 -4.89 9.54 5.56
CA LYS A 63 -3.81 9.41 4.60
C LYS A 63 -3.25 8.00 4.56
N ILE A 64 -3.05 7.39 5.72
CA ILE A 64 -2.52 6.02 5.76
C ILE A 64 -3.57 5.01 5.30
N ALA A 65 -4.84 5.21 5.61
CA ALA A 65 -5.91 4.36 5.06
C ALA A 65 -5.94 4.46 3.53
N TRP A 66 -5.72 5.64 2.98
CA TRP A 66 -5.61 5.82 1.53
C TRP A 66 -4.43 5.02 0.96
N VAL A 67 -3.28 5.03 1.66
CA VAL A 67 -2.10 4.25 1.24
C VAL A 67 -2.42 2.76 1.19
N VAL A 68 -2.98 2.20 2.28
CA VAL A 68 -3.31 0.77 2.33
C VAL A 68 -4.33 0.42 1.25
N THR A 69 -5.33 1.26 1.04
CA THR A 69 -6.33 1.07 0.00
C THR A 69 -5.68 1.07 -1.39
N ASN A 70 -4.76 1.99 -1.63
CA ASN A 70 -4.04 2.07 -2.91
C ASN A 70 -3.18 0.84 -3.16
N LEU A 71 -2.47 0.36 -2.14
CA LEU A 71 -1.66 -0.85 -2.25
C LEU A 71 -2.54 -2.08 -2.54
N LEU A 72 -3.68 -2.16 -1.89
CA LEU A 72 -4.61 -3.28 -2.09
C LEU A 72 -5.25 -3.23 -3.48
N SER A 73 -5.65 -2.04 -3.93
CA SER A 73 -6.17 -1.83 -5.28
C SER A 73 -5.14 -2.24 -6.34
N ASN A 74 -3.88 -1.84 -6.16
CA ASN A 74 -2.80 -2.24 -7.07
C ASN A 74 -2.63 -3.76 -7.09
N ALA A 75 -2.64 -4.40 -5.91
CA ALA A 75 -2.51 -5.85 -5.82
C ALA A 75 -3.62 -6.56 -6.60
N ILE A 76 -4.85 -6.07 -6.51
CA ILE A 76 -5.98 -6.64 -7.25
C ILE A 76 -5.76 -6.51 -8.75
N HIS A 77 -5.35 -5.33 -9.22
CA HIS A 77 -5.12 -5.09 -10.65
C HIS A 77 -3.97 -5.91 -11.23
N TYR A 78 -2.93 -6.18 -10.44
CA TYR A 78 -1.75 -6.93 -10.91
C TYR A 78 -1.84 -8.43 -10.68
N SER A 79 -2.84 -8.88 -9.93
CA SER A 79 -3.04 -10.29 -9.65
C SER A 79 -3.67 -11.01 -10.83
N LYS A 80 -3.49 -12.32 -10.87
CA LYS A 80 -4.23 -13.19 -11.78
C LYS A 80 -5.68 -13.30 -11.28
N GLU A 81 -6.62 -13.51 -12.21
CA GLU A 81 -8.01 -13.79 -11.84
C GLU A 81 -8.08 -15.00 -10.92
N ASN A 82 -9.03 -14.96 -10.00
CA ASN A 82 -9.29 -16.04 -9.03
C ASN A 82 -8.08 -16.36 -8.14
N SER A 83 -7.22 -15.38 -7.90
CA SER A 83 -6.08 -15.54 -7.02
C SER A 83 -6.36 -14.94 -5.63
N ARG A 84 -5.44 -15.17 -4.71
CA ARG A 84 -5.56 -14.62 -3.37
C ARG A 84 -4.63 -13.43 -3.20
N ILE A 85 -5.02 -12.55 -2.27
CA ILE A 85 -4.21 -11.40 -1.85
C ILE A 85 -4.17 -11.45 -0.34
N ILE A 86 -3.00 -11.26 0.24
CA ILE A 86 -2.82 -11.27 1.69
C ILE A 86 -2.55 -9.85 2.15
N VAL A 87 -3.33 -9.38 3.13
CA VAL A 87 -3.09 -8.13 3.84
C VAL A 87 -2.76 -8.50 5.27
N GLY A 88 -1.63 -8.05 5.74
CA GLY A 88 -1.22 -8.43 7.08
C GLY A 88 -0.42 -7.36 7.80
N ALA A 89 -0.02 -7.70 9.02
CA ALA A 89 0.82 -6.83 9.83
C ALA A 89 1.84 -7.68 10.57
N LYS A 90 3.04 -7.11 10.73
CA LYS A 90 4.11 -7.72 11.53
C LYS A 90 4.62 -6.70 12.51
N LYS A 91 4.66 -7.10 13.77
CA LYS A 91 5.18 -6.25 14.82
C LYS A 91 6.70 -6.38 14.89
N ARG A 92 7.38 -5.24 14.96
CA ARG A 92 8.81 -5.18 15.14
C ARG A 92 9.11 -4.24 16.31
N GLU A 93 10.33 -4.29 16.84
CA GLU A 93 10.71 -3.40 17.92
C GLU A 93 10.69 -1.95 17.45
N GLY A 94 9.77 -1.16 18.03
CA GLY A 94 9.61 0.25 17.70
C GLY A 94 8.92 0.54 16.38
N TRP A 95 8.46 -0.49 15.64
CA TRP A 95 7.85 -0.34 14.32
C TRP A 95 6.71 -1.34 14.11
N LEU A 96 5.80 -0.98 13.22
CA LEU A 96 4.78 -1.90 12.73
C LEU A 96 4.86 -1.93 11.22
N ASP A 97 4.95 -3.13 10.64
CA ASP A 97 4.90 -3.33 9.20
C ASP A 97 3.46 -3.75 8.83
N ILE A 98 2.86 -3.03 7.90
CA ILE A 98 1.62 -3.45 7.23
C ILE A 98 2.03 -3.83 5.82
N TYR A 99 1.60 -4.99 5.34
CA TYR A 99 1.98 -5.44 4.02
C TYR A 99 0.79 -5.93 3.21
N VAL A 100 0.93 -5.81 1.90
CA VAL A 100 -0.03 -6.31 0.92
C VAL A 100 0.74 -7.19 -0.05
N GLN A 101 0.34 -8.43 -0.17
CA GLN A 101 1.02 -9.40 -1.02
C GLN A 101 0.08 -9.97 -2.06
N ASP A 102 0.52 -9.92 -3.33
CA ASP A 102 -0.14 -10.59 -4.43
C ASP A 102 0.74 -11.74 -4.96
N PHE A 103 0.13 -12.61 -5.76
CA PHE A 103 0.79 -13.74 -6.39
C PHE A 103 0.73 -13.62 -7.92
N GLY A 104 0.81 -12.37 -8.40
CA GLY A 104 0.82 -12.06 -9.82
C GLY A 104 2.16 -12.30 -10.48
N LYS A 105 2.41 -11.61 -11.56
CA LYS A 105 3.64 -11.81 -12.34
C LYS A 105 4.90 -11.23 -11.71
N GLY A 106 4.77 -10.44 -10.68
CA GLY A 106 5.92 -9.80 -10.03
C GLY A 106 6.48 -8.63 -10.83
N ILE A 107 7.53 -8.02 -10.27
CA ILE A 107 8.18 -6.84 -10.83
C ILE A 107 9.67 -7.14 -10.99
N ASP A 108 10.20 -6.88 -12.18
CA ASP A 108 11.64 -7.02 -12.43
C ASP A 108 12.43 -6.15 -11.44
N PRO A 109 13.49 -6.66 -10.81
CA PRO A 109 14.28 -5.90 -9.84
C PRO A 109 14.77 -4.55 -10.35
N ARG A 110 15.04 -4.39 -11.64
CA ARG A 110 15.47 -3.11 -12.21
C ARG A 110 14.45 -2.00 -12.08
N TYR A 111 13.18 -2.34 -11.82
CA TYR A 111 12.10 -1.36 -11.66
C TYR A 111 11.69 -1.12 -10.21
N HIS A 112 12.30 -1.78 -9.24
CA HIS A 112 11.87 -1.70 -7.84
C HIS A 112 11.96 -0.28 -7.26
N ARG A 113 12.90 0.54 -7.74
CA ARG A 113 12.97 1.96 -7.36
C ARG A 113 12.03 2.80 -8.21
N SER A 114 12.01 2.55 -9.50
CA SER A 114 11.28 3.37 -10.47
C SER A 114 9.78 3.34 -10.27
N ILE A 115 9.22 2.25 -9.73
CA ILE A 115 7.76 2.15 -9.54
C ILE A 115 7.22 3.19 -8.55
N PHE A 116 8.08 3.78 -7.71
CA PHE A 116 7.69 4.84 -6.78
C PHE A 116 7.85 6.25 -7.38
N GLU A 117 8.37 6.35 -8.60
CA GLU A 117 8.51 7.62 -9.29
C GLU A 117 7.18 8.05 -9.91
N ARG A 118 6.98 9.35 -10.00
CA ARG A 118 5.77 9.91 -10.61
C ARG A 118 5.62 9.47 -12.06
N TYR A 119 4.41 9.06 -12.41
CA TYR A 119 4.02 8.69 -13.77
C TYR A 119 4.77 7.48 -14.35
N PHE A 120 5.61 6.84 -13.55
CA PHE A 120 6.31 5.65 -14.02
C PHE A 120 5.35 4.48 -14.17
N ARG A 121 5.53 3.71 -15.23
CA ARG A 121 4.80 2.46 -15.48
C ARG A 121 5.78 1.42 -15.95
N VAL A 122 5.64 0.20 -15.42
CA VAL A 122 6.46 -0.91 -15.89
C VAL A 122 6.10 -1.17 -17.37
N PRO A 123 7.10 -1.25 -18.26
CA PRO A 123 6.83 -1.51 -19.68
C PRO A 123 6.02 -2.79 -19.90
N GLY A 124 5.04 -2.74 -20.81
CA GLY A 124 4.20 -3.88 -21.12
C GLY A 124 3.00 -4.08 -20.21
N THR A 125 2.83 -3.24 -19.18
CA THR A 125 1.65 -3.33 -18.34
C THR A 125 0.53 -2.45 -18.89
N LYS A 126 -0.71 -2.97 -18.78
CA LYS A 126 -1.90 -2.25 -19.22
C LYS A 126 -2.72 -1.75 -18.02
N VAL A 127 -2.08 -1.48 -16.92
CA VAL A 127 -2.77 -1.05 -15.71
C VAL A 127 -3.24 0.38 -15.88
N GLN A 128 -4.51 0.62 -15.59
CA GLN A 128 -5.10 1.94 -15.64
C GLN A 128 -4.77 2.73 -14.38
N GLY A 129 -4.60 4.02 -14.54
CA GLY A 129 -4.35 4.93 -13.44
C GLY A 129 -3.44 6.06 -13.86
N SER A 130 -3.31 7.05 -13.00
CA SER A 130 -2.51 8.25 -13.26
C SER A 130 -1.00 8.02 -13.21
N GLY A 131 -0.56 6.91 -12.60
CA GLY A 131 0.87 6.70 -12.31
C GLY A 131 1.34 7.45 -11.08
N LEU A 132 0.41 7.97 -10.27
CA LEU A 132 0.73 8.77 -9.07
C LEU A 132 0.51 8.01 -7.76
N GLY A 133 -0.25 6.92 -7.78
CA GLY A 133 -0.67 6.23 -6.56
C GLY A 133 0.49 5.80 -5.66
N LEU A 134 1.50 5.13 -6.21
CA LEU A 134 2.65 4.68 -5.41
C LEU A 134 3.54 5.83 -4.97
N SER A 135 3.73 6.85 -5.79
CA SER A 135 4.55 8.00 -5.41
C SER A 135 3.89 8.80 -4.30
N ILE A 136 2.57 9.02 -4.37
CA ILE A 136 1.82 9.70 -3.33
C ILE A 136 1.83 8.87 -2.04
N SER A 137 1.66 7.56 -2.15
CA SER A 137 1.72 6.66 -0.99
C SER A 137 3.07 6.77 -0.29
N LYS A 138 4.16 6.75 -1.05
CA LYS A 138 5.50 6.89 -0.48
C LYS A 138 5.68 8.24 0.21
N ASP A 139 5.19 9.31 -0.39
CA ASP A 139 5.26 10.65 0.21
C ASP A 139 4.50 10.71 1.53
N PHE A 140 3.30 10.13 1.60
CA PHE A 140 2.52 10.08 2.83
C PHE A 140 3.25 9.30 3.93
N VAL A 141 3.81 8.15 3.58
CA VAL A 141 4.52 7.30 4.54
C VAL A 141 5.78 7.98 5.04
N GLU A 142 6.55 8.58 4.15
CA GLU A 142 7.77 9.30 4.53
C GLU A 142 7.47 10.53 5.39
N ALA A 143 6.36 11.21 5.15
CA ALA A 143 5.93 12.31 6.00
C ALA A 143 5.66 11.88 7.44
N HIS A 144 5.36 10.59 7.65
CA HIS A 144 5.18 10.00 8.97
C HIS A 144 6.48 9.46 9.58
N GLY A 145 7.62 9.64 8.91
CA GLY A 145 8.89 9.06 9.34
C GLY A 145 9.02 7.58 9.07
N GLY A 146 8.14 7.03 8.24
CA GLY A 146 8.14 5.62 7.87
C GLY A 146 8.77 5.35 6.52
N THR A 147 8.64 4.12 6.05
CA THR A 147 9.16 3.71 4.73
C THR A 147 8.12 2.88 3.99
N LEU A 148 8.14 3.00 2.66
CA LEU A 148 7.35 2.15 1.78
C LEU A 148 8.33 1.45 0.83
N SER A 149 8.27 0.12 0.80
CA SER A 149 9.20 -0.69 0.02
C SER A 149 8.47 -1.83 -0.68
N VAL A 150 9.16 -2.50 -1.59
CA VAL A 150 8.64 -3.65 -2.32
C VAL A 150 9.63 -4.80 -2.29
N GLU A 151 9.11 -6.00 -2.08
CA GLU A 151 9.83 -7.26 -2.30
C GLU A 151 9.08 -7.97 -3.40
N SER A 152 9.75 -8.30 -4.49
CA SER A 152 9.10 -8.90 -5.65
C SER A 152 10.05 -9.77 -6.42
N GLU A 153 9.52 -10.82 -7.03
CA GLU A 153 10.26 -11.73 -7.89
C GLU A 153 9.39 -12.06 -9.08
N LEU A 154 9.96 -11.97 -10.27
CA LEU A 154 9.23 -12.30 -11.49
C LEU A 154 8.66 -13.71 -11.41
N GLY A 155 7.39 -13.84 -11.75
CA GLY A 155 6.67 -15.12 -11.73
C GLY A 155 6.10 -15.51 -10.37
N LYS A 156 6.45 -14.80 -9.29
CA LYS A 156 6.01 -15.15 -7.92
C LYS A 156 5.10 -14.12 -7.26
N GLY A 157 5.10 -12.90 -7.75
CA GLY A 157 4.27 -11.84 -7.22
C GLY A 157 5.05 -10.77 -6.48
N SER A 158 4.34 -9.93 -5.75
CA SER A 158 4.91 -8.76 -5.08
C SER A 158 4.35 -8.58 -3.68
N ARG A 159 5.21 -8.09 -2.79
CA ARG A 159 4.81 -7.70 -1.44
C ARG A 159 5.23 -6.24 -1.22
N PHE A 160 4.26 -5.38 -1.01
CA PHE A 160 4.51 -3.99 -0.62
C PHE A 160 4.44 -3.88 0.90
N ILE A 161 5.44 -3.22 1.48
CA ILE A 161 5.58 -3.12 2.93
C ILE A 161 5.58 -1.67 3.35
N LEU A 162 4.61 -1.33 4.18
CA LEU A 162 4.44 -0.01 4.79
C LEU A 162 4.92 -0.11 6.23
N ARG A 163 6.01 0.57 6.55
CA ARG A 163 6.58 0.54 7.90
C ARG A 163 6.32 1.86 8.60
N LEU A 164 5.67 1.80 9.75
CA LEU A 164 5.32 2.95 10.55
C LEU A 164 5.87 2.81 11.97
N LYS A 165 6.24 3.94 12.54
CA LYS A 165 6.74 4.00 13.91
C LYS A 165 5.62 3.72 14.91
N SER A 166 5.91 2.88 15.88
CA SER A 166 4.93 2.52 16.91
C SER A 166 5.27 3.09 18.27
#